data_b630336d3dc976eb5438f96c87bfe142
#
_entry.id   b630336d3dc976eb5438f96c87bfe142
#
_cell.length_a   1.000
_cell.length_b   1.000
_cell.length_c   1.000
_cell.angle_alpha   90.00
_cell.angle_beta   90.00
_cell.angle_gamma   90.00
#
_symmetry.space_group_name_H-M   'P 1'
#
loop_
_entity.id
_entity.type
_entity.pdbx_description
1 polymer ?
#
loop_
_entity_poly.entity_id
_entity_poly.type
_entity_poly.pdbx_seq_one_letter_code
_entity_poly.pdbx_strand_id
1 'polypeptide(L)'
;MTLSAIADLLEEKNVVHSSLMLYTALFHASDEPVVQAGSYRFPKILTTNEVAEAITHGTYQSPLLRVTFPEGFVVADIRTYYPEIYHPVPEPLPEIEEGFLFPDTYYVTSETTEGELISIMRETFAEKIAPYLAAIDASPFTLKEVIILASIIEREAKDMTSKKRVSGILHNRININMALQVDATLDYLLDKTSAELTIEDLERDSPFNTYTRVGLPPTPIANPGLESIEAALYPEETPYMYYLTADDGTFHYAETFEEHKRNKTLYLH
;
A
#
# COMPACT_ATOMS: atom_id res chain seq x y z
N MET A 1 -23.04 9.06 0.54
CA MET A 1 -23.24 10.15 -0.44
C MET A 1 -24.69 10.61 -0.38
N THR A 2 -24.97 11.91 -0.66
CA THR A 2 -26.33 12.40 -0.82
C THR A 2 -26.85 12.07 -2.23
N LEU A 3 -28.18 12.07 -2.41
CA LEU A 3 -28.78 11.83 -3.74
C LEU A 3 -28.32 12.84 -4.79
N SER A 4 -28.13 14.11 -4.38
CA SER A 4 -27.56 15.14 -5.26
C SER A 4 -26.13 14.78 -5.70
N ALA A 5 -25.27 14.41 -4.76
CA ALA A 5 -23.90 14.02 -5.08
C ALA A 5 -23.80 12.78 -5.99
N ILE A 6 -24.76 11.85 -5.87
CA ILE A 6 -24.85 10.69 -6.77
C ILE A 6 -25.28 11.15 -8.18
N ALA A 7 -26.25 12.05 -8.28
CA ALA A 7 -26.71 12.58 -9.55
C ALA A 7 -25.58 13.35 -10.28
N ASP A 8 -24.83 14.19 -9.55
CA ASP A 8 -23.71 14.94 -10.09
C ASP A 8 -22.59 14.01 -10.58
N LEU A 9 -22.27 12.95 -9.81
CA LEU A 9 -21.31 11.94 -10.22
C LEU A 9 -21.71 11.21 -11.51
N LEU A 10 -22.99 10.83 -11.64
CA LEU A 10 -23.47 10.12 -12.84
C LEU A 10 -23.54 11.02 -14.09
N GLU A 11 -23.72 12.33 -13.92
CA GLU A 11 -23.56 13.32 -15.00
C GLU A 11 -22.07 13.46 -15.37
N GLU A 12 -21.18 13.60 -14.42
CA GLU A 12 -19.73 13.67 -14.65
C GLU A 12 -19.18 12.43 -15.39
N LYS A 13 -19.69 11.26 -15.03
CA LYS A 13 -19.34 9.99 -15.70
C LYS A 13 -20.07 9.77 -17.03
N ASN A 14 -20.84 10.75 -17.52
CA ASN A 14 -21.63 10.67 -18.75
C ASN A 14 -22.64 9.51 -18.80
N VAL A 15 -23.10 9.05 -17.66
CA VAL A 15 -24.18 8.04 -17.55
C VAL A 15 -25.54 8.68 -17.82
N VAL A 16 -25.71 9.91 -17.39
CA VAL A 16 -26.89 10.75 -17.66
C VAL A 16 -26.48 12.10 -18.20
N HIS A 17 -27.38 12.77 -18.90
CA HIS A 17 -27.11 14.07 -19.50
C HIS A 17 -27.29 15.25 -18.55
N SER A 18 -27.98 15.05 -17.39
CA SER A 18 -28.28 16.10 -16.44
C SER A 18 -28.52 15.49 -15.05
N SER A 19 -27.77 15.94 -14.07
CA SER A 19 -27.94 15.58 -12.66
C SER A 19 -29.31 16.02 -12.12
N LEU A 20 -29.79 17.21 -12.53
CA LEU A 20 -31.11 17.69 -12.14
C LEU A 20 -32.23 16.80 -12.64
N MET A 21 -32.14 16.32 -13.90
CA MET A 21 -33.13 15.39 -14.45
C MET A 21 -33.09 14.04 -13.73
N LEU A 22 -31.92 13.53 -13.42
CA LEU A 22 -31.80 12.29 -12.63
C LEU A 22 -32.36 12.46 -11.23
N TYR A 23 -32.00 13.57 -10.56
CA TYR A 23 -32.50 13.87 -9.21
C TYR A 23 -34.03 13.89 -9.19
N THR A 24 -34.69 14.54 -10.17
CA THR A 24 -36.16 14.54 -10.27
C THR A 24 -36.71 13.16 -10.60
N ALA A 25 -36.05 12.39 -11.49
CA ALA A 25 -36.47 11.03 -11.84
C ALA A 25 -36.42 10.06 -10.64
N LEU A 26 -35.46 10.22 -9.73
CA LEU A 26 -35.40 9.42 -8.50
C LEU A 26 -36.65 9.60 -7.63
N PHE A 27 -37.17 10.83 -7.48
CA PHE A 27 -38.38 11.11 -6.73
C PHE A 27 -39.68 10.71 -7.48
N HIS A 28 -39.59 10.50 -8.80
CA HIS A 28 -40.69 9.89 -9.56
C HIS A 28 -40.70 8.36 -9.41
N ALA A 29 -39.54 7.75 -9.19
CA ALA A 29 -39.43 6.31 -8.99
C ALA A 29 -39.84 5.87 -7.57
N SER A 30 -39.70 6.75 -6.57
CA SER A 30 -40.10 6.50 -5.17
C SER A 30 -40.27 7.81 -4.42
N ASP A 31 -41.25 7.85 -3.49
CA ASP A 31 -41.47 9.01 -2.60
C ASP A 31 -40.26 9.26 -1.65
N GLU A 32 -39.57 8.19 -1.27
CA GLU A 32 -38.33 8.22 -0.50
C GLU A 32 -37.24 7.41 -1.23
N PRO A 33 -36.61 7.99 -2.29
CA PRO A 33 -35.66 7.23 -3.10
C PRO A 33 -34.40 6.89 -2.30
N VAL A 34 -34.09 5.60 -2.24
CA VAL A 34 -32.86 5.07 -1.69
C VAL A 34 -32.07 4.44 -2.82
N VAL A 35 -30.92 5.01 -3.12
CA VAL A 35 -29.99 4.40 -4.07
C VAL A 35 -29.24 3.28 -3.40
N GLN A 36 -29.29 2.09 -3.96
CA GLN A 36 -28.54 0.95 -3.45
C GLN A 36 -27.06 1.11 -3.74
N ALA A 37 -26.25 0.94 -2.69
CA ALA A 37 -24.80 1.01 -2.83
C ALA A 37 -24.28 -0.19 -3.63
N GLY A 38 -23.45 0.06 -4.65
CA GLY A 38 -22.89 -0.99 -5.47
C GLY A 38 -22.25 -0.45 -6.75
N SER A 39 -21.66 -1.34 -7.52
CA SER A 39 -21.22 -1.07 -8.89
C SER A 39 -22.34 -1.42 -9.85
N TYR A 40 -22.56 -0.56 -10.83
CA TYR A 40 -23.61 -0.73 -11.83
C TYR A 40 -23.00 -0.80 -13.23
N ARG A 41 -23.37 -1.84 -13.99
CA ARG A 41 -23.00 -1.95 -15.41
C ARG A 41 -24.25 -1.96 -16.28
N PHE A 42 -24.43 -0.92 -17.04
CA PHE A 42 -25.58 -0.82 -17.93
C PHE A 42 -25.25 -1.45 -19.30
N PRO A 43 -25.97 -2.49 -19.74
CA PRO A 43 -25.66 -3.23 -20.98
C PRO A 43 -25.95 -2.45 -22.26
N LYS A 44 -26.65 -1.32 -22.16
CA LYS A 44 -27.04 -0.43 -23.25
C LYS A 44 -27.18 1.00 -22.74
N ILE A 45 -27.30 1.96 -23.64
CA ILE A 45 -27.67 3.33 -23.28
C ILE A 45 -29.09 3.31 -22.70
N LEU A 46 -29.22 3.78 -21.45
CA LEU A 46 -30.49 3.90 -20.74
C LEU A 46 -30.96 5.36 -20.74
N THR A 47 -32.28 5.54 -20.68
CA THR A 47 -32.88 6.84 -20.40
C THR A 47 -32.62 7.21 -18.92
N THR A 48 -32.71 8.50 -18.60
CA THR A 48 -32.54 8.97 -17.19
C THR A 48 -33.51 8.27 -16.22
N ASN A 49 -34.73 7.98 -16.64
CA ASN A 49 -35.73 7.26 -15.83
C ASN A 49 -35.32 5.80 -15.63
N GLU A 50 -34.86 5.11 -16.67
CA GLU A 50 -34.37 3.73 -16.56
C GLU A 50 -33.13 3.65 -15.62
N VAL A 51 -32.25 4.67 -15.66
CA VAL A 51 -31.14 4.77 -14.71
C VAL A 51 -31.65 4.97 -13.29
N ALA A 52 -32.60 5.86 -13.07
CA ALA A 52 -33.20 6.10 -11.75
C ALA A 52 -33.81 4.82 -11.16
N GLU A 53 -34.64 4.12 -11.98
CA GLU A 53 -35.22 2.82 -11.57
C GLU A 53 -34.16 1.77 -11.30
N ALA A 54 -33.11 1.68 -12.13
CA ALA A 54 -32.06 0.69 -11.98
C ALA A 54 -31.30 0.87 -10.68
N ILE A 55 -30.92 2.10 -10.32
CA ILE A 55 -30.12 2.34 -9.10
C ILE A 55 -30.96 2.32 -7.81
N THR A 56 -32.26 2.56 -7.89
CA THR A 56 -33.19 2.42 -6.74
C THR A 56 -33.55 0.96 -6.46
N HIS A 57 -33.69 0.14 -7.52
CA HIS A 57 -34.06 -1.28 -7.37
C HIS A 57 -32.85 -2.23 -7.39
N GLY A 58 -31.63 -1.72 -7.61
CA GLY A 58 -30.43 -2.54 -7.72
C GLY A 58 -30.36 -3.39 -9.02
N THR A 59 -31.14 -3.01 -10.06
CA THR A 59 -31.08 -3.67 -11.36
C THR A 59 -29.75 -3.34 -12.04
N TYR A 60 -29.10 -4.31 -12.69
CA TYR A 60 -27.76 -4.19 -13.26
C TYR A 60 -26.64 -3.96 -12.21
N GLN A 61 -26.92 -4.20 -10.94
CA GLN A 61 -25.91 -4.17 -9.90
C GLN A 61 -25.03 -5.42 -10.01
N SER A 62 -23.72 -5.20 -10.15
CA SER A 62 -22.74 -6.28 -10.00
C SER A 62 -22.46 -6.51 -8.52
N PRO A 63 -22.46 -7.74 -8.02
CA PRO A 63 -22.07 -8.03 -6.65
C PRO A 63 -20.67 -7.45 -6.36
N LEU A 64 -20.56 -6.73 -5.25
CA LEU A 64 -19.27 -6.25 -4.79
C LEU A 64 -18.55 -7.36 -4.03
N LEU A 65 -17.36 -7.69 -4.50
CA LEU A 65 -16.40 -8.54 -3.80
C LEU A 65 -15.57 -7.64 -2.89
N ARG A 66 -15.50 -8.00 -1.61
CA ARG A 66 -14.62 -7.33 -0.65
C ARG A 66 -13.25 -8.01 -0.70
N VAL A 67 -12.24 -7.24 -1.10
CA VAL A 67 -10.87 -7.72 -1.26
C VAL A 67 -9.95 -6.90 -0.38
N THR A 68 -9.19 -7.54 0.52
CA THR A 68 -8.26 -6.87 1.42
C THR A 68 -6.82 -7.24 1.04
N PHE A 69 -6.01 -6.24 0.75
CA PHE A 69 -4.57 -6.39 0.54
C PHE A 69 -3.85 -5.94 1.81
N PRO A 70 -3.20 -6.85 2.54
CA PRO A 70 -2.43 -6.52 3.74
C PRO A 70 -1.25 -5.60 3.44
N GLU A 71 -0.84 -4.84 4.44
CA GLU A 71 0.41 -4.09 4.43
C GLU A 71 1.60 -5.04 4.26
N GLY A 72 2.63 -4.59 3.57
CA GLY A 72 3.82 -5.40 3.31
C GLY A 72 3.70 -6.37 2.13
N PHE A 73 2.55 -6.49 1.44
CA PHE A 73 2.44 -7.27 0.21
C PHE A 73 3.30 -6.66 -0.90
N VAL A 74 3.92 -7.52 -1.69
CA VAL A 74 4.56 -7.14 -2.95
C VAL A 74 3.57 -7.24 -4.12
N VAL A 75 3.90 -6.64 -5.26
CA VAL A 75 3.06 -6.70 -6.46
C VAL A 75 2.75 -8.15 -6.86
N ALA A 76 3.70 -9.07 -6.71
CA ALA A 76 3.50 -10.49 -7.00
C ALA A 76 2.43 -11.13 -6.09
N ASP A 77 2.42 -10.78 -4.79
CA ASP A 77 1.41 -11.25 -3.85
C ASP A 77 0.01 -10.74 -4.23
N ILE A 78 -0.09 -9.47 -4.62
CA ILE A 78 -1.36 -8.86 -5.06
C ILE A 78 -1.94 -9.64 -6.24
N ARG A 79 -1.10 -10.06 -7.20
CA ARG A 79 -1.49 -10.82 -8.38
C ARG A 79 -1.92 -12.26 -8.08
N THR A 80 -1.33 -12.88 -7.06
CA THR A 80 -1.58 -14.30 -6.76
C THR A 80 -2.64 -14.51 -5.70
N TYR A 81 -2.80 -13.56 -4.78
CA TYR A 81 -3.64 -13.71 -3.58
C TYR A 81 -5.13 -13.78 -3.88
N TYR A 82 -5.61 -13.09 -4.93
CA TYR A 82 -7.03 -13.08 -5.32
C TYR A 82 -7.22 -13.39 -6.81
N PRO A 83 -6.99 -14.65 -7.24
CA PRO A 83 -7.09 -15.03 -8.66
C PRO A 83 -8.48 -14.83 -9.25
N GLU A 84 -9.53 -14.79 -8.41
CA GLU A 84 -10.93 -14.62 -8.85
C GLU A 84 -11.22 -13.22 -9.41
N ILE A 85 -10.44 -12.21 -8.97
CA ILE A 85 -10.54 -10.84 -9.51
C ILE A 85 -9.49 -10.56 -10.58
N TYR A 86 -8.60 -11.52 -10.82
CA TYR A 86 -7.54 -11.42 -11.81
C TYR A 86 -8.04 -11.92 -13.16
N HIS A 87 -8.33 -11.01 -14.05
CA HIS A 87 -8.63 -11.33 -15.45
C HIS A 87 -7.38 -11.06 -16.29
N PRO A 88 -6.81 -12.09 -16.95
CA PRO A 88 -5.65 -11.89 -17.79
C PRO A 88 -6.02 -10.92 -18.93
N VAL A 89 -5.35 -9.77 -18.93
CA VAL A 89 -5.50 -8.77 -19.99
C VAL A 89 -4.64 -9.21 -21.15
N PRO A 90 -5.17 -9.20 -22.39
CA PRO A 90 -4.43 -9.63 -23.59
C PRO A 90 -3.23 -8.72 -23.91
N GLU A 91 -3.18 -7.51 -23.36
CA GLU A 91 -2.12 -6.53 -23.57
C GLU A 91 -1.13 -6.52 -22.40
N PRO A 92 0.16 -6.21 -22.66
CA PRO A 92 1.12 -6.07 -21.59
C PRO A 92 0.65 -4.96 -20.64
N LEU A 93 0.53 -5.31 -19.35
CA LEU A 93 0.24 -4.34 -18.30
C LEU A 93 1.34 -3.29 -18.24
N PRO A 94 1.01 -2.04 -17.86
CA PRO A 94 2.02 -1.05 -17.57
C PRO A 94 2.96 -1.58 -16.47
N GLU A 95 4.22 -1.18 -16.53
CA GLU A 95 5.16 -1.50 -15.47
C GLU A 95 4.58 -1.05 -14.12
N ILE A 96 4.46 -2.01 -13.20
CA ILE A 96 3.90 -1.76 -11.88
C ILE A 96 5.07 -1.50 -10.94
N GLU A 97 5.16 -0.29 -10.46
CA GLU A 97 6.18 0.12 -9.52
C GLU A 97 5.82 -0.38 -8.11
N GLU A 98 6.77 -1.10 -7.48
CA GLU A 98 6.64 -1.58 -6.11
C GLU A 98 6.53 -0.41 -5.13
N GLY A 99 5.70 -0.54 -4.09
CA GLY A 99 5.54 0.45 -3.03
C GLY A 99 4.46 1.51 -3.28
N PHE A 100 3.83 1.55 -4.47
CA PHE A 100 2.86 2.56 -4.85
C PHE A 100 1.43 2.02 -5.05
N LEU A 101 1.18 0.80 -4.63
CA LEU A 101 -0.16 0.20 -4.56
C LEU A 101 -0.62 0.18 -3.09
N PHE A 102 -1.50 1.12 -2.70
CA PHE A 102 -1.83 1.27 -1.28
C PHE A 102 -2.54 0.01 -0.73
N PRO A 103 -2.05 -0.57 0.38
CA PRO A 103 -2.72 -1.70 1.04
C PRO A 103 -3.98 -1.21 1.77
N ASP A 104 -5.13 -1.71 1.37
CA ASP A 104 -6.44 -1.37 1.97
C ASP A 104 -7.46 -2.47 1.64
N THR A 105 -8.69 -2.27 2.08
CA THR A 105 -9.84 -3.08 1.67
C THR A 105 -10.57 -2.41 0.51
N TYR A 106 -10.61 -3.08 -0.62
CA TYR A 106 -11.25 -2.61 -1.84
C TYR A 106 -12.56 -3.34 -2.10
N TYR A 107 -13.49 -2.65 -2.73
CA TYR A 107 -14.74 -3.22 -3.20
C TYR A 107 -14.73 -3.21 -4.73
N VAL A 108 -14.62 -4.38 -5.31
CA VAL A 108 -14.51 -4.60 -6.76
C VAL A 108 -15.64 -5.51 -7.25
N THR A 109 -15.79 -5.65 -8.55
CA THR A 109 -16.73 -6.63 -9.15
C THR A 109 -15.95 -7.81 -9.71
N SER A 110 -16.66 -8.91 -10.01
CA SER A 110 -16.06 -10.06 -10.71
C SER A 110 -15.52 -9.72 -12.10
N GLU A 111 -15.86 -8.55 -12.64
CA GLU A 111 -15.42 -8.07 -13.94
C GLU A 111 -14.30 -7.04 -13.87
N THR A 112 -13.89 -6.64 -12.65
CA THR A 112 -12.79 -5.69 -12.44
C THR A 112 -11.50 -6.30 -12.97
N THR A 113 -10.90 -5.66 -13.93
CA THR A 113 -9.62 -6.09 -14.53
C THR A 113 -8.45 -5.77 -13.60
N GLU A 114 -7.29 -6.40 -13.83
CA GLU A 114 -6.06 -6.07 -13.10
C GLU A 114 -5.70 -4.60 -13.27
N GLY A 115 -5.79 -4.04 -14.48
CA GLY A 115 -5.48 -2.64 -14.73
C GLY A 115 -6.39 -1.68 -13.97
N GLU A 116 -7.68 -1.98 -13.86
CA GLU A 116 -8.64 -1.20 -13.07
C GLU A 116 -8.30 -1.28 -11.57
N LEU A 117 -8.01 -2.48 -11.04
CA LEU A 117 -7.61 -2.65 -9.64
C LEU A 117 -6.33 -1.86 -9.34
N ILE A 118 -5.31 -1.97 -10.18
CA ILE A 118 -4.05 -1.22 -10.03
C ILE A 118 -4.30 0.29 -10.04
N SER A 119 -5.18 0.77 -10.92
CA SER A 119 -5.55 2.18 -10.98
C SER A 119 -6.21 2.64 -9.69
N ILE A 120 -7.16 1.88 -9.15
CA ILE A 120 -7.83 2.15 -7.87
C ILE A 120 -6.80 2.19 -6.72
N MET A 121 -5.88 1.23 -6.66
CA MET A 121 -4.86 1.16 -5.62
C MET A 121 -3.88 2.34 -5.70
N ARG A 122 -3.51 2.80 -6.91
CA ARG A 122 -2.67 3.99 -7.13
C ARG A 122 -3.40 5.28 -6.77
N GLU A 123 -4.67 5.41 -7.12
CA GLU A 123 -5.50 6.56 -6.74
C GLU A 123 -5.62 6.64 -5.22
N THR A 124 -5.87 5.51 -4.56
CA THR A 124 -5.90 5.42 -3.09
C THR A 124 -4.54 5.83 -2.48
N PHE A 125 -3.42 5.38 -3.07
CA PHE A 125 -2.09 5.81 -2.64
C PHE A 125 -1.94 7.33 -2.73
N ALA A 126 -2.33 7.93 -3.87
CA ALA A 126 -2.25 9.37 -4.07
C ALA A 126 -3.10 10.15 -3.05
N GLU A 127 -4.31 9.68 -2.74
CA GLU A 127 -5.20 10.27 -1.73
C GLU A 127 -4.59 10.18 -0.33
N LYS A 128 -4.06 9.01 0.05
CA LYS A 128 -3.48 8.76 1.38
C LYS A 128 -2.20 9.55 1.61
N ILE A 129 -1.38 9.73 0.57
CA ILE A 129 -0.11 10.46 0.67
C ILE A 129 -0.29 11.98 0.60
N ALA A 130 -1.38 12.48 0.00
CA ALA A 130 -1.61 13.91 -0.20
C ALA A 130 -1.41 14.78 1.06
N PRO A 131 -1.88 14.39 2.27
CA PRO A 131 -1.66 15.15 3.50
C PRO A 131 -0.18 15.27 3.91
N TYR A 132 0.68 14.38 3.41
CA TYR A 132 2.10 14.28 3.79
C TYR A 132 3.05 14.95 2.79
N LEU A 133 2.57 15.39 1.62
CA LEU A 133 3.42 15.96 0.57
C LEU A 133 4.26 17.15 1.07
N ALA A 134 3.68 18.03 1.88
CA ALA A 134 4.43 19.15 2.45
C ALA A 134 5.55 18.69 3.41
N ALA A 135 5.34 17.62 4.15
CA ALA A 135 6.36 17.05 5.02
C ALA A 135 7.46 16.32 4.21
N ILE A 136 7.06 15.65 3.12
CA ILE A 136 8.00 15.02 2.19
C ILE A 136 8.88 16.08 1.54
N ASP A 137 8.30 17.16 1.03
CA ASP A 137 9.04 18.27 0.41
C ASP A 137 10.01 18.97 1.38
N ALA A 138 9.70 18.96 2.68
CA ALA A 138 10.56 19.50 3.74
C ALA A 138 11.61 18.50 4.23
N SER A 139 11.50 17.22 3.89
CA SER A 139 12.43 16.16 4.29
C SER A 139 13.70 16.18 3.42
N PRO A 140 14.80 15.55 3.86
CA PRO A 140 15.98 15.33 3.01
C PRO A 140 15.77 14.25 1.94
N PHE A 141 14.64 13.57 1.94
CA PHE A 141 14.33 12.45 1.05
C PHE A 141 13.25 12.83 0.03
N THR A 142 13.37 12.33 -1.18
CA THR A 142 12.31 12.37 -2.19
C THR A 142 11.14 11.46 -1.78
N LEU A 143 9.95 11.64 -2.38
CA LEU A 143 8.82 10.72 -2.17
C LEU A 143 9.24 9.25 -2.36
N LYS A 144 9.98 8.95 -3.43
CA LYS A 144 10.45 7.58 -3.69
C LYS A 144 11.31 7.04 -2.55
N GLU A 145 12.25 7.82 -2.05
CA GLU A 145 13.12 7.41 -0.93
C GLU A 145 12.35 7.23 0.37
N VAL A 146 11.34 8.10 0.64
CA VAL A 146 10.43 7.91 1.78
C VAL A 146 9.68 6.58 1.67
N ILE A 147 9.17 6.23 0.48
CA ILE A 147 8.44 4.96 0.28
C ILE A 147 9.40 3.76 0.34
N ILE A 148 10.63 3.87 -0.15
CA ILE A 148 11.65 2.83 0.04
C ILE A 148 11.90 2.59 1.53
N LEU A 149 12.13 3.66 2.29
CA LEU A 149 12.36 3.55 3.73
C LEU A 149 11.14 2.98 4.47
N ALA A 150 9.93 3.46 4.12
CA ALA A 150 8.69 2.96 4.68
C ALA A 150 8.47 1.46 4.39
N SER A 151 8.82 0.98 3.19
CA SER A 151 8.71 -0.43 2.83
C SER A 151 9.66 -1.33 3.63
N ILE A 152 10.84 -0.82 3.98
CA ILE A 152 11.76 -1.51 4.88
C ILE A 152 11.17 -1.55 6.29
N ILE A 153 10.73 -0.40 6.82
CA ILE A 153 10.14 -0.31 8.17
C ILE A 153 8.92 -1.22 8.30
N GLU A 154 8.09 -1.33 7.25
CA GLU A 154 6.92 -2.22 7.21
C GLU A 154 7.29 -3.68 7.44
N ARG A 155 8.40 -4.11 6.86
CA ARG A 155 8.87 -5.49 6.95
C ARG A 155 9.61 -5.78 8.26
N GLU A 156 10.12 -4.74 8.94
CA GLU A 156 10.93 -4.85 10.15
C GLU A 156 10.11 -4.75 11.44
N ALA A 157 9.04 -3.95 11.49
CA ALA A 157 8.33 -3.66 12.72
C ALA A 157 6.81 -3.65 12.52
N LYS A 158 6.06 -4.09 13.54
CA LYS A 158 4.59 -4.23 13.47
C LYS A 158 3.84 -3.07 14.12
N ASP A 159 4.33 -2.54 15.23
CA ASP A 159 3.67 -1.47 15.97
C ASP A 159 4.35 -0.11 15.72
N MET A 160 3.58 0.98 15.85
CA MET A 160 4.03 2.35 15.57
C MET A 160 5.27 2.76 16.39
N THR A 161 5.38 2.32 17.64
CA THR A 161 6.53 2.66 18.50
C THR A 161 7.81 2.04 17.98
N SER A 162 7.75 0.74 17.65
CA SER A 162 8.86 0.01 17.05
C SER A 162 9.19 0.54 15.65
N LYS A 163 8.17 0.84 14.83
CA LYS A 163 8.35 1.44 13.50
C LYS A 163 9.12 2.78 13.58
N LYS A 164 8.72 3.68 14.48
CA LYS A 164 9.41 4.98 14.66
C LYS A 164 10.84 4.82 15.18
N ARG A 165 11.09 3.87 16.07
CA ARG A 165 12.43 3.62 16.61
C ARG A 165 13.35 2.97 15.59
N VAL A 166 12.87 1.97 14.86
CA VAL A 166 13.62 1.37 13.73
C VAL A 166 13.91 2.44 12.68
N SER A 167 12.94 3.28 12.35
CA SER A 167 13.14 4.43 11.46
C SER A 167 14.28 5.34 11.95
N GLY A 168 14.28 5.70 13.23
CA GLY A 168 15.37 6.51 13.83
C GLY A 168 16.75 5.89 13.66
N ILE A 169 16.85 4.58 13.87
CA ILE A 169 18.10 3.82 13.66
C ILE A 169 18.53 3.85 12.19
N LEU A 170 17.60 3.62 11.26
CA LEU A 170 17.91 3.66 9.82
C LEU A 170 18.36 5.06 9.38
N HIS A 171 17.71 6.12 9.87
CA HIS A 171 18.15 7.51 9.63
C HIS A 171 19.54 7.77 10.18
N ASN A 172 19.85 7.32 11.41
CA ASN A 172 21.18 7.45 12.00
C ASN A 172 22.25 6.78 11.12
N ARG A 173 21.98 5.56 10.63
CA ARG A 173 22.90 4.85 9.74
C ARG A 173 23.10 5.56 8.40
N ILE A 174 22.02 6.04 7.78
CA ILE A 174 22.08 6.81 6.52
C ILE A 174 22.96 8.06 6.73
N ASN A 175 22.72 8.82 7.81
CA ASN A 175 23.43 10.07 8.08
C ASN A 175 24.94 9.92 8.22
N ILE A 176 25.41 8.75 8.67
CA ILE A 176 26.87 8.47 8.80
C ILE A 176 27.40 7.56 7.69
N ASN A 177 26.65 7.34 6.61
CA ASN A 177 26.98 6.41 5.52
C ASN A 177 27.32 4.99 6.02
N MET A 178 26.57 4.50 6.99
CA MET A 178 26.64 3.12 7.45
C MET A 178 25.68 2.25 6.65
N ALA A 179 26.07 1.02 6.33
CA ALA A 179 25.23 0.03 5.68
C ALA A 179 23.98 -0.27 6.53
N LEU A 180 22.80 -0.38 5.89
CA LEU A 180 21.54 -0.57 6.62
C LEU A 180 21.43 -1.97 7.23
N GLN A 181 22.01 -3.00 6.60
CA GLN A 181 22.07 -4.38 7.08
C GLN A 181 20.69 -4.92 7.49
N VAL A 182 19.75 -4.84 6.56
CA VAL A 182 18.34 -5.22 6.73
C VAL A 182 18.07 -6.49 5.92
N ASP A 183 17.68 -7.56 6.59
CA ASP A 183 17.41 -8.87 5.97
C ASP A 183 16.27 -8.78 4.96
N ALA A 184 15.23 -8.01 5.24
CA ALA A 184 14.05 -7.88 4.39
C ALA A 184 14.37 -7.46 2.94
N THR A 185 15.48 -6.77 2.69
CA THR A 185 15.91 -6.41 1.33
C THR A 185 16.45 -7.60 0.55
N LEU A 186 17.07 -8.56 1.23
CA LEU A 186 17.52 -9.83 0.65
C LEU A 186 16.37 -10.84 0.55
N ASP A 187 15.46 -10.86 1.53
CA ASP A 187 14.24 -11.67 1.48
C ASP A 187 13.45 -11.34 0.20
N TYR A 188 13.26 -10.04 -0.08
CA TYR A 188 12.60 -9.56 -1.30
C TYR A 188 13.33 -9.98 -2.58
N LEU A 189 14.67 -9.86 -2.60
CA LEU A 189 15.48 -10.18 -3.78
C LEU A 189 15.50 -11.66 -4.11
N LEU A 190 15.52 -12.52 -3.08
CA LEU A 190 15.81 -13.96 -3.21
C LEU A 190 14.56 -14.83 -3.02
N ASP A 191 13.41 -14.24 -2.68
CA ASP A 191 12.19 -14.95 -2.30
C ASP A 191 12.47 -15.99 -1.19
N LYS A 192 13.21 -15.56 -0.15
CA LYS A 192 13.62 -16.34 1.02
C LYS A 192 13.12 -15.65 2.28
N THR A 193 13.06 -16.40 3.37
CA THR A 193 12.88 -15.82 4.71
C THR A 193 14.25 -15.53 5.35
N SER A 194 14.30 -14.60 6.32
CA SER A 194 15.54 -14.25 7.01
C SER A 194 16.22 -15.47 7.66
N ALA A 195 15.46 -16.49 8.06
CA ALA A 195 15.98 -17.74 8.59
C ALA A 195 16.67 -18.64 7.53
N GLU A 196 16.38 -18.42 6.25
CA GLU A 196 16.94 -19.18 5.12
C GLU A 196 18.13 -18.48 4.46
N LEU A 197 18.46 -17.24 4.90
CA LEU A 197 19.59 -16.49 4.38
C LEU A 197 20.91 -17.16 4.81
N THR A 198 21.78 -17.36 3.84
CA THR A 198 23.11 -17.91 4.01
C THR A 198 24.18 -16.82 4.04
N ILE A 199 25.39 -17.14 4.46
CA ILE A 199 26.53 -16.21 4.39
C ILE A 199 26.79 -15.78 2.94
N GLU A 200 26.65 -16.69 1.98
CA GLU A 200 26.80 -16.38 0.55
C GLU A 200 25.72 -15.38 0.06
N ASP A 201 24.51 -15.48 0.56
CA ASP A 201 23.43 -14.50 0.25
C ASP A 201 23.79 -13.11 0.79
N LEU A 202 24.35 -13.01 2.01
CA LEU A 202 24.79 -11.75 2.63
C LEU A 202 25.98 -11.10 1.89
N GLU A 203 26.78 -11.88 1.17
CA GLU A 203 27.93 -11.41 0.39
C GLU A 203 27.58 -11.17 -1.11
N ARG A 204 26.35 -11.48 -1.53
CA ARG A 204 25.91 -11.34 -2.93
C ARG A 204 26.03 -9.89 -3.41
N ASP A 205 26.64 -9.68 -4.57
CA ASP A 205 26.66 -8.36 -5.21
C ASP A 205 25.30 -8.06 -5.86
N SER A 206 24.52 -7.19 -5.21
CA SER A 206 23.22 -6.72 -5.67
C SER A 206 22.96 -5.29 -5.19
N PRO A 207 22.27 -4.44 -5.98
CA PRO A 207 21.82 -3.13 -5.52
C PRO A 207 20.87 -3.19 -4.32
N PHE A 208 20.20 -4.32 -4.11
CA PHE A 208 19.31 -4.57 -2.96
C PHE A 208 20.05 -5.05 -1.71
N ASN A 209 21.32 -5.44 -1.83
CA ASN A 209 22.06 -5.94 -0.68
C ASN A 209 22.56 -4.80 0.21
N THR A 210 21.80 -4.52 1.26
CA THR A 210 22.10 -3.48 2.25
C THR A 210 23.18 -3.88 3.25
N TYR A 211 23.77 -5.09 3.15
CA TYR A 211 24.97 -5.50 3.91
C TYR A 211 26.25 -5.05 3.23
N THR A 212 26.29 -5.09 1.89
CA THR A 212 27.47 -4.78 1.10
C THR A 212 27.45 -3.37 0.51
N ARG A 213 26.27 -2.74 0.47
CA ARG A 213 26.09 -1.39 -0.10
C ARG A 213 25.49 -0.45 0.96
N VAL A 214 25.95 0.79 0.94
CA VAL A 214 25.43 1.86 1.77
C VAL A 214 24.26 2.57 1.09
N GLY A 215 23.37 3.17 1.88
CA GLY A 215 22.20 3.89 1.39
C GLY A 215 20.99 2.98 1.16
N LEU A 216 19.97 3.53 0.52
CA LEU A 216 18.71 2.86 0.25
C LEU A 216 18.82 1.94 -0.99
N PRO A 217 18.04 0.84 -1.04
CA PRO A 217 17.91 0.03 -2.25
C PRO A 217 17.25 0.86 -3.39
N PRO A 218 17.32 0.38 -4.66
CA PRO A 218 16.87 1.15 -5.82
C PRO A 218 15.35 1.36 -5.90
N THR A 219 14.57 0.45 -5.29
CA THR A 219 13.11 0.51 -5.25
C THR A 219 12.59 0.07 -3.90
N PRO A 220 11.34 0.37 -3.55
CA PRO A 220 10.65 -0.26 -2.43
C PRO A 220 10.68 -1.79 -2.53
N ILE A 221 10.59 -2.45 -1.40
CA ILE A 221 10.58 -3.93 -1.26
C ILE A 221 9.21 -4.50 -0.88
N ALA A 222 8.22 -3.63 -0.70
CA ALA A 222 6.83 -3.97 -0.40
C ALA A 222 5.96 -2.72 -0.55
N ASN A 223 4.64 -2.89 -0.49
CA ASN A 223 3.69 -1.79 -0.41
C ASN A 223 3.42 -1.47 1.07
N PRO A 224 3.92 -0.32 1.59
CA PRO A 224 3.79 0.03 2.99
C PRO A 224 2.42 0.60 3.34
N GLY A 225 1.98 0.39 4.57
CA GLY A 225 0.85 1.09 5.16
C GLY A 225 1.20 2.51 5.61
N LEU A 226 0.16 3.25 6.00
CA LEU A 226 0.30 4.66 6.39
C LEU A 226 1.21 4.85 7.62
N GLU A 227 1.12 3.95 8.60
CA GLU A 227 1.96 4.00 9.80
C GLU A 227 3.46 3.93 9.49
N SER A 228 3.86 3.12 8.52
CA SER A 228 5.26 3.01 8.10
C SER A 228 5.72 4.23 7.32
N ILE A 229 4.83 4.84 6.53
CA ILE A 229 5.10 6.11 5.84
C ILE A 229 5.27 7.25 6.87
N GLU A 230 4.39 7.32 7.87
CA GLU A 230 4.53 8.27 8.98
C GLU A 230 5.81 8.07 9.77
N ALA A 231 6.15 6.81 10.08
CA ALA A 231 7.38 6.50 10.79
C ALA A 231 8.64 6.88 9.98
N ALA A 232 8.61 6.73 8.66
CA ALA A 232 9.70 7.14 7.79
C ALA A 232 9.89 8.66 7.78
N LEU A 233 8.81 9.44 7.86
CA LEU A 233 8.83 10.91 7.88
C LEU A 233 9.13 11.50 9.27
N TYR A 234 8.67 10.83 10.32
CA TYR A 234 8.75 11.30 11.70
C TYR A 234 9.43 10.25 12.60
N PRO A 235 10.73 9.97 12.35
CA PRO A 235 11.48 9.00 13.14
C PRO A 235 11.59 9.42 14.62
N GLU A 236 11.70 8.44 15.50
CA GLU A 236 12.08 8.70 16.89
C GLU A 236 13.54 9.17 16.94
N GLU A 237 13.82 10.28 17.63
CA GLU A 237 15.20 10.65 17.94
C GLU A 237 15.77 9.66 18.95
N THR A 238 16.79 8.93 18.56
CA THR A 238 17.37 7.85 19.37
C THR A 238 18.89 7.81 19.23
N PRO A 239 19.65 7.42 20.27
CA PRO A 239 21.08 7.17 20.16
C PRO A 239 21.41 5.80 19.54
N TYR A 240 20.42 4.95 19.35
CA TYR A 240 20.65 3.57 18.90
C TYR A 240 21.11 3.50 17.45
N MET A 241 21.99 2.53 17.21
CA MET A 241 22.55 2.21 15.89
C MET A 241 22.20 0.78 15.46
N TYR A 242 21.77 -0.06 16.40
CA TYR A 242 21.50 -1.48 16.20
C TYR A 242 20.20 -1.89 16.87
N TYR A 243 19.55 -2.87 16.30
CA TYR A 243 18.42 -3.57 16.88
C TYR A 243 18.48 -5.06 16.53
N LEU A 244 17.78 -5.86 17.27
CA LEU A 244 17.42 -7.24 16.96
C LEU A 244 16.03 -7.53 17.53
N THR A 245 15.34 -8.47 16.92
CA THR A 245 14.09 -9.01 17.44
C THR A 245 14.36 -10.39 18.02
N ALA A 246 14.05 -10.57 19.31
CA ALA A 246 14.16 -11.86 20.00
C ALA A 246 13.07 -12.82 19.55
N ASP A 247 13.19 -14.12 19.88
CA ASP A 247 12.24 -15.18 19.50
C ASP A 247 10.80 -14.91 20.02
N ASP A 248 10.66 -14.15 21.09
CA ASP A 248 9.37 -13.72 21.66
C ASP A 248 8.78 -12.47 20.98
N GLY A 249 9.47 -11.93 19.97
CA GLY A 249 9.09 -10.71 19.26
C GLY A 249 9.51 -9.40 19.93
N THR A 250 10.24 -9.46 21.05
CA THR A 250 10.72 -8.28 21.76
C THR A 250 11.91 -7.64 21.03
N PHE A 251 11.87 -6.31 20.84
CA PHE A 251 12.99 -5.57 20.29
C PHE A 251 14.04 -5.25 21.36
N HIS A 252 15.30 -5.50 21.02
CA HIS A 252 16.48 -5.11 21.81
C HIS A 252 17.34 -4.15 21.00
N TYR A 253 17.54 -2.95 21.56
CA TYR A 253 18.28 -1.87 20.90
C TYR A 253 19.67 -1.74 21.50
N ALA A 254 20.61 -1.21 20.72
CA ALA A 254 21.98 -0.97 21.19
C ALA A 254 22.58 0.25 20.49
N GLU A 255 23.40 1.00 21.23
CA GLU A 255 24.15 2.15 20.68
C GLU A 255 25.43 1.66 19.99
N THR A 256 26.06 0.62 20.55
CA THR A 256 27.34 0.09 20.06
C THR A 256 27.24 -1.33 19.52
N PHE A 257 28.17 -1.69 18.63
CA PHE A 257 28.23 -3.04 18.08
C PHE A 257 28.56 -4.09 19.17
N GLU A 258 29.33 -3.73 20.21
CA GLU A 258 29.62 -4.61 21.34
C GLU A 258 28.37 -4.94 22.15
N GLU A 259 27.51 -3.95 22.38
CA GLU A 259 26.21 -4.17 23.04
C GLU A 259 25.30 -5.04 22.17
N HIS A 260 25.30 -4.78 20.85
CA HIS A 260 24.51 -5.59 19.91
C HIS A 260 24.97 -7.06 19.92
N LYS A 261 26.29 -7.35 19.93
CA LYS A 261 26.81 -8.71 20.06
C LYS A 261 26.38 -9.37 21.39
N ARG A 262 26.38 -8.60 22.47
CA ARG A 262 25.90 -9.07 23.78
C ARG A 262 24.41 -9.40 23.73
N ASN A 263 23.59 -8.53 23.10
CA ASN A 263 22.17 -8.78 22.93
C ASN A 263 21.93 -10.04 22.11
N LYS A 264 22.67 -10.25 21.02
CA LYS A 264 22.59 -11.50 20.23
C LYS A 264 22.83 -12.75 21.09
N THR A 265 23.85 -12.72 21.96
CA THR A 265 24.15 -13.87 22.83
C THR A 265 23.10 -14.10 23.90
N LEU A 266 22.39 -13.05 24.34
CA LEU A 266 21.42 -13.14 25.43
C LEU A 266 20.01 -13.50 24.95
N TYR A 267 19.63 -13.11 23.74
CA TYR A 267 18.24 -13.10 23.29
C TYR A 267 17.97 -13.88 21.99
N LEU A 268 19.01 -14.36 21.29
CA LEU A 268 18.87 -15.27 20.16
C LEU A 268 19.41 -16.66 20.55
N HIS A 269 18.59 -17.70 20.41
CA HIS A 269 18.91 -19.08 20.81
C HIS A 269 18.92 -20.06 19.65
#